data_258fabb1d32ac3f54b3b3229490eb52b
#
_entry.id   258fabb1d32ac3f54b3b3229490eb52b
#
_cell.length_a   1.000
_cell.length_b   1.000
_cell.length_c   1.000
_cell.angle_alpha   90.00
_cell.angle_beta   90.00
_cell.angle_gamma   90.00
#
_symmetry.space_group_name_H-M   'P 1'
#
loop_
_entity.id
_entity.type
_entity.pdbx_description
1 polymer ?
#
loop_
_entity_poly.entity_id
_entity_poly.type
_entity_poly.pdbx_seq_one_letter_code
_entity_poly.pdbx_strand_id
1 'polypeptide(L)'
;MTDAPPAQPPASLPSPAAPTPKPPSRSAAWLRRALRWATGLVVVFALGLGATWLAQVRPLHLRLAALEEERALLDTRVAELQAKVSDMDAVRAENASLKVGQAKMEQHLAVLQAMTATAQAQVSLASGAELAKAGAALSQADGYLAELEQALAGSMQDDVRALRERLAMAAGELESDPFAARRDVEVLANGLENLKRQLSGG
;
A
#
# COMPACT_ATOMS: atom_id res chain seq x y z
N MET A 1 -120.70 62.56 -41.64
CA MET A 1 -121.64 62.09 -40.63
C MET A 1 -121.59 60.57 -40.66
N THR A 2 -120.84 60.00 -39.88
CA THR A 2 -121.13 58.62 -39.43
C THR A 2 -119.98 58.25 -38.45
N ASP A 3 -120.44 58.15 -37.27
CA ASP A 3 -119.61 57.69 -36.15
C ASP A 3 -119.06 56.27 -36.33
N ALA A 4 -117.85 56.08 -36.07
CA ALA A 4 -117.23 54.76 -35.92
C ALA A 4 -116.78 54.56 -34.47
N PRO A 5 -117.10 53.47 -33.87
CA PRO A 5 -116.79 53.23 -32.44
C PRO A 5 -115.30 52.86 -32.24
N PRO A 6 -114.81 53.10 -31.00
CA PRO A 6 -113.37 52.92 -30.70
C PRO A 6 -112.98 51.43 -30.56
N ALA A 7 -111.77 51.13 -31.07
CA ALA A 7 -111.18 49.82 -30.97
C ALA A 7 -110.77 49.44 -29.53
N GLN A 8 -111.10 48.25 -29.07
CA GLN A 8 -110.68 47.62 -27.87
C GLN A 8 -109.17 47.25 -27.87
N PRO A 9 -108.50 47.42 -26.80
CA PRO A 9 -107.07 46.96 -26.70
C PRO A 9 -106.99 45.44 -26.59
N PRO A 10 -105.89 44.89 -27.13
CA PRO A 10 -105.74 43.43 -27.09
C PRO A 10 -105.45 42.91 -25.70
N ALA A 11 -106.07 41.78 -25.40
CA ALA A 11 -105.87 41.05 -24.13
C ALA A 11 -104.44 40.65 -23.88
N SER A 12 -103.96 40.99 -22.73
CA SER A 12 -102.64 40.55 -22.27
C SER A 12 -102.58 39.03 -22.05
N LEU A 13 -101.63 38.36 -22.69
CA LEU A 13 -101.26 36.93 -22.52
C LEU A 13 -100.82 36.68 -21.05
N PRO A 14 -101.15 35.56 -20.42
CA PRO A 14 -100.68 35.22 -19.07
C PRO A 14 -99.16 34.90 -19.09
N SER A 15 -98.39 35.55 -18.18
CA SER A 15 -97.02 35.33 -17.91
C SER A 15 -96.77 33.89 -17.45
N PRO A 16 -95.75 33.17 -17.96
CA PRO A 16 -95.44 31.83 -17.49
C PRO A 16 -95.02 31.84 -16.05
N ALA A 17 -95.63 30.96 -15.28
CA ALA A 17 -95.34 30.80 -13.85
C ALA A 17 -93.88 30.31 -13.70
N ALA A 18 -93.12 30.98 -12.81
CA ALA A 18 -91.74 30.58 -12.41
C ALA A 18 -91.78 29.15 -11.85
N PRO A 19 -90.75 28.35 -12.17
CA PRO A 19 -90.68 27.00 -11.64
C PRO A 19 -90.40 27.00 -10.15
N THR A 20 -91.25 26.42 -9.37
CA THR A 20 -91.07 26.23 -7.93
C THR A 20 -89.90 25.34 -7.68
N PRO A 21 -88.95 25.73 -6.78
CA PRO A 21 -87.81 24.90 -6.42
C PRO A 21 -88.29 23.58 -5.81
N LYS A 22 -87.96 22.43 -6.45
CA LYS A 22 -88.19 21.10 -5.88
C LYS A 22 -87.50 20.98 -4.55
N PRO A 23 -88.13 20.50 -3.48
CA PRO A 23 -87.46 20.28 -2.21
C PRO A 23 -86.36 19.27 -2.39
N PRO A 24 -85.14 19.49 -1.78
CA PRO A 24 -83.99 18.57 -1.94
C PRO A 24 -84.42 17.18 -1.48
N SER A 25 -84.21 16.21 -2.35
CA SER A 25 -84.53 14.83 -2.05
C SER A 25 -83.75 14.39 -0.79
N ARG A 26 -84.38 13.63 0.11
CA ARG A 26 -83.73 13.11 1.33
C ARG A 26 -82.40 12.42 1.07
N SER A 27 -82.22 11.82 -0.15
CA SER A 27 -80.97 11.22 -0.64
C SER A 27 -79.83 12.25 -0.85
N ALA A 28 -80.13 13.48 -1.32
CA ALA A 28 -79.13 14.52 -1.52
C ALA A 28 -78.56 15.09 -0.19
N ALA A 29 -79.39 15.16 0.84
CA ALA A 29 -78.96 15.57 2.16
C ALA A 29 -78.08 14.51 2.84
N TRP A 30 -78.40 13.24 2.68
CA TRP A 30 -77.59 12.11 3.17
C TRP A 30 -76.25 12.03 2.43
N LEU A 31 -76.22 12.17 1.10
CA LEU A 31 -75.01 12.17 0.30
C LEU A 31 -74.04 13.27 0.69
N ARG A 32 -74.52 14.49 0.94
CA ARG A 32 -73.69 15.61 1.45
C ARG A 32 -73.10 15.33 2.84
N ARG A 33 -73.85 14.67 3.70
CA ARG A 33 -73.38 14.29 5.03
C ARG A 33 -72.34 13.16 4.93
N ALA A 34 -72.59 12.15 4.11
CA ALA A 34 -71.60 11.06 3.83
C ALA A 34 -70.32 11.59 3.18
N LEU A 35 -70.40 12.52 2.23
CA LEU A 35 -69.25 13.15 1.61
C LEU A 35 -68.35 13.92 2.63
N ARG A 36 -69.02 14.68 3.54
CA ARG A 36 -68.28 15.38 4.62
C ARG A 36 -67.56 14.41 5.55
N TRP A 37 -68.20 13.30 5.90
CA TRP A 37 -67.54 12.25 6.69
C TRP A 37 -66.41 11.56 5.96
N ALA A 38 -66.57 11.27 4.67
CA ALA A 38 -65.53 10.72 3.84
C ALA A 38 -64.33 11.67 3.72
N THR A 39 -64.58 12.97 3.50
CA THR A 39 -63.49 13.97 3.43
C THR A 39 -62.75 14.07 4.76
N GLY A 40 -63.45 14.05 5.91
CA GLY A 40 -62.82 14.05 7.23
C GLY A 40 -61.93 12.80 7.44
N LEU A 41 -62.39 11.64 7.02
CA LEU A 41 -61.67 10.38 7.13
C LEU A 41 -60.39 10.37 6.27
N VAL A 42 -60.46 10.91 5.04
CA VAL A 42 -59.29 11.05 4.13
C VAL A 42 -58.26 12.01 4.71
N VAL A 43 -58.69 13.12 5.33
CA VAL A 43 -57.77 14.06 5.98
C VAL A 43 -57.05 13.41 7.16
N VAL A 44 -57.78 12.70 8.02
CA VAL A 44 -57.19 11.99 9.17
C VAL A 44 -56.20 10.91 8.70
N PHE A 45 -56.56 10.16 7.64
CA PHE A 45 -55.70 9.15 7.07
C PHE A 45 -54.42 9.76 6.45
N ALA A 46 -54.56 10.87 5.72
CA ALA A 46 -53.41 11.58 5.14
C ALA A 46 -52.46 12.14 6.21
N LEU A 47 -53.02 12.70 7.30
CA LEU A 47 -52.26 13.17 8.45
C LEU A 47 -51.56 12.00 9.18
N GLY A 48 -52.24 10.86 9.35
CA GLY A 48 -51.63 9.62 9.91
C GLY A 48 -50.51 9.10 9.10
N LEU A 49 -50.65 8.99 7.77
CA LEU A 49 -49.58 8.60 6.85
C LEU A 49 -48.40 9.60 6.87
N GLY A 50 -48.69 10.89 6.87
CA GLY A 50 -47.67 11.93 6.94
C GLY A 50 -46.89 11.89 8.26
N ALA A 51 -47.59 11.71 9.38
CA ALA A 51 -46.94 11.56 10.69
C ALA A 51 -46.08 10.31 10.79
N THR A 52 -46.54 9.16 10.26
CA THR A 52 -45.79 7.91 10.23
C THR A 52 -44.56 8.04 9.35
N TRP A 53 -44.69 8.68 8.20
CA TRP A 53 -43.59 8.92 7.28
C TRP A 53 -42.52 9.82 7.91
N LEU A 54 -42.93 10.93 8.56
CA LEU A 54 -42.00 11.81 9.27
C LEU A 54 -41.28 11.11 10.45
N ALA A 55 -42.01 10.29 11.21
CA ALA A 55 -41.49 9.66 12.39
C ALA A 55 -40.58 8.46 12.12
N GLN A 56 -40.83 7.70 11.04
CA GLN A 56 -40.09 6.44 10.75
C GLN A 56 -39.15 6.55 9.59
N VAL A 57 -39.55 7.21 8.50
CA VAL A 57 -38.74 7.23 7.26
C VAL A 57 -37.61 8.25 7.33
N ARG A 58 -37.90 9.44 7.87
CA ARG A 58 -36.86 10.48 7.98
C ARG A 58 -35.67 10.12 8.85
N PRO A 59 -35.78 9.50 10.03
CA PRO A 59 -34.64 9.08 10.83
C PRO A 59 -33.83 7.94 10.15
N LEU A 60 -34.48 7.07 9.34
CA LEU A 60 -33.80 6.03 8.59
C LEU A 60 -32.88 6.63 7.50
N HIS A 61 -33.37 7.66 6.77
CA HIS A 61 -32.53 8.35 5.77
C HIS A 61 -31.32 9.06 6.42
N LEU A 62 -31.49 9.65 7.60
CA LEU A 62 -30.39 10.27 8.32
C LEU A 62 -29.35 9.23 8.80
N ARG A 63 -29.81 8.05 9.23
CA ARG A 63 -28.92 6.96 9.60
C ARG A 63 -28.17 6.39 8.40
N LEU A 64 -28.83 6.25 7.24
CA LEU A 64 -28.19 5.82 6.01
C LEU A 64 -27.10 6.80 5.57
N ALA A 65 -27.38 8.10 5.59
CA ALA A 65 -26.38 9.13 5.28
C ALA A 65 -25.20 9.09 6.25
N ALA A 66 -25.45 8.90 7.55
CA ALA A 66 -24.38 8.78 8.54
C ALA A 66 -23.52 7.50 8.32
N LEU A 67 -24.15 6.39 7.94
CA LEU A 67 -23.44 5.15 7.61
C LEU A 67 -22.61 5.28 6.31
N GLU A 68 -23.11 6.01 5.33
CA GLU A 68 -22.37 6.30 4.09
C GLU A 68 -21.14 7.18 4.38
N GLU A 69 -21.27 8.18 5.26
CA GLU A 69 -20.14 9.00 5.68
C GLU A 69 -19.11 8.20 6.49
N GLU A 70 -19.54 7.32 7.38
CA GLU A 70 -18.66 6.41 8.13
C GLU A 70 -17.94 5.43 7.20
N ARG A 71 -18.61 4.88 6.20
CA ARG A 71 -17.99 4.06 5.15
C ARG A 71 -16.93 4.83 4.37
N ALA A 72 -17.24 6.03 3.92
CA ALA A 72 -16.27 6.85 3.20
C ALA A 72 -15.03 7.16 4.04
N LEU A 73 -15.21 7.40 5.34
CA LEU A 73 -14.11 7.62 6.27
C LEU A 73 -13.28 6.35 6.49
N LEU A 74 -13.94 5.18 6.60
CA LEU A 74 -13.25 3.90 6.71
C LEU A 74 -12.48 3.56 5.43
N ASP A 75 -13.06 3.78 4.26
CA ASP A 75 -12.40 3.56 2.97
C ASP A 75 -11.15 4.45 2.84
N THR A 76 -11.23 5.71 3.27
CA THR A 76 -10.09 6.62 3.31
C THR A 76 -8.98 6.11 4.24
N ARG A 77 -9.35 5.62 5.44
CA ARG A 77 -8.37 5.03 6.38
C ARG A 77 -7.75 3.76 5.85
N VAL A 78 -8.53 2.91 5.19
CA VAL A 78 -8.02 1.69 4.55
C VAL A 78 -7.02 2.04 3.46
N ALA A 79 -7.32 3.02 2.60
CA ALA A 79 -6.40 3.49 1.57
C ALA A 79 -5.10 4.06 2.17
N GLU A 80 -5.20 4.86 3.25
CA GLU A 80 -4.03 5.38 3.97
C GLU A 80 -3.17 4.26 4.59
N LEU A 81 -3.82 3.27 5.21
CA LEU A 81 -3.10 2.11 5.77
C LEU A 81 -2.43 1.28 4.68
N GLN A 82 -3.10 1.07 3.54
CA GLN A 82 -2.50 0.38 2.40
C GLN A 82 -1.28 1.13 1.84
N ALA A 83 -1.35 2.45 1.74
CA ALA A 83 -0.21 3.27 1.34
C ALA A 83 0.97 3.11 2.33
N LYS A 84 0.71 3.18 3.64
CA LYS A 84 1.74 2.97 4.68
C LYS A 84 2.35 1.56 4.63
N VAL A 85 1.55 0.53 4.36
CA VAL A 85 2.07 -0.84 4.18
C VAL A 85 2.99 -0.92 2.97
N SER A 86 2.59 -0.33 1.84
CA SER A 86 3.42 -0.25 0.63
C SER A 86 4.74 0.47 0.88
N ASP A 87 4.72 1.60 1.61
CA ASP A 87 5.93 2.34 1.98
C ASP A 87 6.85 1.51 2.88
N MET A 88 6.28 0.78 3.85
CA MET A 88 7.06 -0.13 4.70
C MET A 88 7.70 -1.28 3.91
N ASP A 89 7.02 -1.81 2.91
CA ASP A 89 7.58 -2.87 2.06
C ASP A 89 8.70 -2.32 1.17
N ALA A 90 8.58 -1.10 0.66
CA ALA A 90 9.66 -0.41 -0.04
C ALA A 90 10.89 -0.21 0.85
N VAL A 91 10.71 0.27 2.08
CA VAL A 91 11.79 0.43 3.06
C VAL A 91 12.44 -0.92 3.43
N ARG A 92 11.65 -1.99 3.54
CA ARG A 92 12.20 -3.34 3.77
C ARG A 92 13.05 -3.82 2.60
N ALA A 93 12.60 -3.61 1.37
CA ALA A 93 13.36 -3.96 0.18
C ALA A 93 14.68 -3.17 0.09
N GLU A 94 14.64 -1.87 0.39
CA GLU A 94 15.83 -1.02 0.46
C GLU A 94 16.80 -1.50 1.54
N ASN A 95 16.31 -1.79 2.75
CA ASN A 95 17.14 -2.34 3.82
C ASN A 95 17.78 -3.69 3.45
N ALA A 96 17.05 -4.55 2.74
CA ALA A 96 17.60 -5.80 2.25
C ALA A 96 18.73 -5.57 1.23
N SER A 97 18.54 -4.63 0.29
CA SER A 97 19.56 -4.27 -0.69
C SER A 97 20.81 -3.64 -0.04
N LEU A 98 20.62 -2.78 0.96
CA LEU A 98 21.71 -2.18 1.73
C LEU A 98 22.52 -3.24 2.48
N LYS A 99 21.87 -4.23 3.10
CA LYS A 99 22.55 -5.34 3.78
C LYS A 99 23.39 -6.17 2.81
N VAL A 100 22.86 -6.46 1.61
CA VAL A 100 23.63 -7.15 0.57
C VAL A 100 24.82 -6.30 0.11
N GLY A 101 24.62 -5.00 -0.09
CA GLY A 101 25.71 -4.07 -0.43
C GLY A 101 26.78 -4.00 0.65
N GLN A 102 26.38 -3.95 1.93
CA GLN A 102 27.30 -3.97 3.06
C GLN A 102 28.11 -5.27 3.12
N ALA A 103 27.45 -6.43 2.99
CA ALA A 103 28.14 -7.72 2.95
C ALA A 103 29.16 -7.81 1.81
N LYS A 104 28.82 -7.34 0.60
CA LYS A 104 29.77 -7.27 -0.51
C LYS A 104 30.98 -6.36 -0.19
N MET A 105 30.72 -5.23 0.45
CA MET A 105 31.80 -4.28 0.83
C MET A 105 32.72 -4.88 1.89
N GLU A 106 32.19 -5.59 2.88
CA GLU A 106 32.96 -6.33 3.88
C GLU A 106 33.84 -7.41 3.25
N GLN A 107 33.29 -8.16 2.28
CA GLN A 107 34.07 -9.15 1.50
C GLN A 107 35.22 -8.50 0.72
N HIS A 108 34.95 -7.38 0.03
CA HIS A 108 36.00 -6.64 -0.67
C HIS A 108 37.08 -6.11 0.29
N LEU A 109 36.69 -5.60 1.45
CA LEU A 109 37.63 -5.12 2.45
C LEU A 109 38.53 -6.25 2.97
N ALA A 110 37.95 -7.42 3.26
CA ALA A 110 38.73 -8.58 3.71
C ALA A 110 39.75 -9.03 2.67
N VAL A 111 39.39 -9.06 1.38
CA VAL A 111 40.36 -9.38 0.30
C VAL A 111 41.49 -8.34 0.24
N LEU A 112 41.18 -7.05 0.30
CA LEU A 112 42.19 -6.00 0.26
C LEU A 112 43.11 -6.05 1.49
N GLN A 113 42.59 -6.38 2.66
CA GLN A 113 43.37 -6.58 3.87
C GLN A 113 44.28 -7.79 3.77
N ALA A 114 43.79 -8.93 3.24
CA ALA A 114 44.57 -10.12 2.94
C ALA A 114 45.68 -9.81 1.93
N MET A 115 45.39 -9.08 0.84
CA MET A 115 46.39 -8.63 -0.15
C MET A 115 47.44 -7.75 0.48
N THR A 116 47.07 -6.81 1.34
CA THR A 116 47.99 -5.91 2.02
C THR A 116 48.92 -6.69 2.98
N ALA A 117 48.40 -7.61 3.76
CA ALA A 117 49.16 -8.48 4.63
C ALA A 117 50.13 -9.39 3.84
N THR A 118 49.64 -9.96 2.70
CA THR A 118 50.48 -10.77 1.79
C THR A 118 51.61 -9.94 1.19
N ALA A 119 51.36 -8.72 0.74
CA ALA A 119 52.38 -7.81 0.23
C ALA A 119 53.41 -7.46 1.31
N GLN A 120 52.98 -7.28 2.54
CA GLN A 120 53.87 -7.02 3.70
C GLN A 120 54.76 -8.24 3.98
N ALA A 121 54.24 -9.46 3.87
CA ALA A 121 55.01 -10.68 3.96
C ALA A 121 56.08 -10.77 2.84
N GLN A 122 55.68 -10.45 1.57
CA GLN A 122 56.62 -10.42 0.43
C GLN A 122 57.79 -9.44 0.68
N VAL A 123 57.49 -8.23 1.15
CA VAL A 123 58.53 -7.23 1.45
C VAL A 123 59.46 -7.73 2.56
N SER A 124 58.94 -8.33 3.63
CA SER A 124 59.72 -8.86 4.73
C SER A 124 60.59 -10.03 4.31
N LEU A 125 60.09 -10.94 3.43
CA LEU A 125 60.86 -12.02 2.87
C LEU A 125 61.94 -11.53 1.89
N ALA A 126 61.67 -10.47 1.12
CA ALA A 126 62.65 -9.91 0.18
C ALA A 126 63.85 -9.28 0.92
N SER A 127 63.63 -8.70 2.09
CA SER A 127 64.68 -8.10 2.93
C SER A 127 65.57 -9.13 3.61
N GLY A 128 65.13 -10.38 3.72
CA GLY A 128 65.89 -11.50 4.36
C GLY A 128 66.15 -11.38 5.86
N ALA A 129 65.84 -10.23 6.42
CA ALA A 129 66.21 -9.90 7.83
C ALA A 129 65.01 -10.03 8.81
N GLU A 130 63.79 -10.26 8.32
CA GLU A 130 62.57 -10.07 9.14
C GLU A 130 61.57 -11.24 9.01
N LEU A 131 62.06 -12.50 9.07
CA LEU A 131 61.19 -13.69 8.96
C LEU A 131 60.03 -13.70 9.96
N ALA A 132 60.27 -13.21 11.19
CA ALA A 132 59.20 -13.10 12.18
C ALA A 132 58.08 -12.13 11.78
N LYS A 133 58.43 -11.03 11.08
CA LYS A 133 57.41 -10.08 10.56
C LYS A 133 56.66 -10.70 9.37
N ALA A 134 57.35 -11.47 8.52
CA ALA A 134 56.71 -12.21 7.43
C ALA A 134 55.70 -13.21 7.99
N GLY A 135 56.06 -13.98 9.02
CA GLY A 135 55.15 -14.91 9.68
C GLY A 135 53.94 -14.23 10.32
N ALA A 136 54.15 -13.09 11.00
CA ALA A 136 53.03 -12.30 11.56
C ALA A 136 52.08 -11.78 10.46
N ALA A 137 52.64 -11.30 9.33
CA ALA A 137 51.83 -10.83 8.18
C ALA A 137 51.05 -11.97 7.52
N LEU A 138 51.63 -13.15 7.35
CA LEU A 138 50.91 -14.32 6.86
C LEU A 138 49.81 -14.79 7.80
N SER A 139 50.04 -14.75 9.12
CA SER A 139 49.01 -15.06 10.10
C SER A 139 47.83 -14.07 10.05
N GLN A 140 48.10 -12.77 9.82
CA GLN A 140 47.04 -11.79 9.58
C GLN A 140 46.27 -12.06 8.31
N ALA A 141 46.95 -12.41 7.22
CA ALA A 141 46.32 -12.78 5.96
C ALA A 141 45.42 -14.01 6.11
N ASP A 142 45.83 -15.02 6.91
CA ASP A 142 44.97 -16.17 7.21
C ASP A 142 43.69 -15.79 7.96
N GLY A 143 43.82 -14.88 8.95
CA GLY A 143 42.64 -14.37 9.66
C GLY A 143 41.60 -13.76 8.72
N TYR A 144 42.03 -12.87 7.82
CA TYR A 144 41.13 -12.26 6.83
C TYR A 144 40.54 -13.26 5.84
N LEU A 145 41.34 -14.25 5.39
CA LEU A 145 40.84 -15.31 4.53
C LEU A 145 39.88 -16.26 5.25
N ALA A 146 40.07 -16.51 6.54
CA ALA A 146 39.14 -17.29 7.36
C ALA A 146 37.76 -16.63 7.49
N GLU A 147 37.75 -15.32 7.74
CA GLU A 147 36.49 -14.52 7.74
C GLU A 147 35.81 -14.57 6.37
N LEU A 148 36.58 -14.42 5.30
CA LEU A 148 36.07 -14.46 3.93
C LEU A 148 35.51 -15.84 3.56
N GLU A 149 36.17 -16.93 3.96
CA GLU A 149 35.70 -18.31 3.75
C GLU A 149 34.32 -18.54 4.40
N GLN A 150 34.07 -17.96 5.56
CA GLN A 150 32.77 -18.05 6.23
C GLN A 150 31.69 -17.20 5.55
N ALA A 151 32.08 -16.09 4.92
CA ALA A 151 31.17 -15.16 4.28
C ALA A 151 30.80 -15.54 2.83
N LEU A 152 31.58 -16.42 2.20
CA LEU A 152 31.38 -16.87 0.82
C LEU A 152 30.75 -18.26 0.76
N ALA A 153 30.16 -18.58 -0.39
CA ALA A 153 29.56 -19.89 -0.66
C ALA A 153 29.97 -20.40 -2.07
N GLY A 154 29.86 -21.71 -2.27
CA GLY A 154 30.12 -22.34 -3.57
C GLY A 154 31.58 -22.29 -3.97
N SER A 155 31.84 -22.11 -5.27
CA SER A 155 33.19 -22.16 -5.82
C SER A 155 34.15 -21.12 -5.27
N MET A 156 33.65 -19.92 -4.91
CA MET A 156 34.47 -18.89 -4.29
C MET A 156 34.96 -19.27 -2.89
N GLN A 157 34.16 -20.01 -2.13
CA GLN A 157 34.58 -20.55 -0.83
C GLN A 157 35.71 -21.59 -1.01
N ASP A 158 35.62 -22.44 -2.02
CA ASP A 158 36.64 -23.41 -2.32
C ASP A 158 37.94 -22.75 -2.79
N ASP A 159 37.86 -21.68 -3.59
CA ASP A 159 39.02 -20.88 -4.00
C ASP A 159 39.71 -20.25 -2.79
N VAL A 160 38.96 -19.69 -1.84
CA VAL A 160 39.51 -19.11 -0.58
C VAL A 160 40.18 -20.21 0.27
N ARG A 161 39.59 -21.39 0.36
CA ARG A 161 40.16 -22.53 1.08
C ARG A 161 41.50 -22.94 0.48
N ALA A 162 41.60 -23.03 -0.85
CA ALA A 162 42.83 -23.35 -1.56
C ALA A 162 43.91 -22.28 -1.30
N LEU A 163 43.55 -21.00 -1.22
CA LEU A 163 44.47 -19.92 -0.87
C LEU A 163 44.99 -20.06 0.56
N ARG A 164 44.11 -20.42 1.51
CA ARG A 164 44.51 -20.67 2.92
C ARG A 164 45.44 -21.85 3.06
N GLU A 165 45.20 -22.95 2.36
CA GLU A 165 46.09 -24.11 2.32
C GLU A 165 47.50 -23.73 1.82
N ARG A 166 47.55 -22.92 0.74
CA ARG A 166 48.83 -22.43 0.22
C ARG A 166 49.52 -21.47 1.17
N LEU A 167 48.78 -20.62 1.84
CA LEU A 167 49.31 -19.72 2.88
C LEU A 167 49.90 -20.51 4.04
N ALA A 168 49.24 -21.60 4.46
CA ALA A 168 49.76 -22.49 5.52
C ALA A 168 51.07 -23.17 5.10
N MET A 169 51.16 -23.58 3.80
CA MET A 169 52.43 -24.12 3.27
C MET A 169 53.55 -23.07 3.30
N ALA A 170 53.30 -21.84 2.79
CA ALA A 170 54.26 -20.75 2.82
C ALA A 170 54.72 -20.41 4.27
N ALA A 171 53.79 -20.40 5.23
CA ALA A 171 54.12 -20.17 6.63
C ALA A 171 54.98 -21.29 7.23
N GLY A 172 54.73 -22.55 6.86
CA GLY A 172 55.53 -23.68 7.30
C GLY A 172 56.96 -23.70 6.75
N GLU A 173 57.15 -23.14 5.56
CA GLU A 173 58.44 -23.09 4.86
C GLU A 173 59.34 -21.90 5.26
N LEU A 174 58.78 -20.89 5.98
CA LEU A 174 59.48 -19.66 6.30
C LEU A 174 60.86 -19.86 6.92
N GLU A 175 61.04 -20.84 7.81
CA GLU A 175 62.28 -21.08 8.54
C GLU A 175 63.18 -22.10 7.80
N SER A 176 62.57 -23.07 7.11
CA SER A 176 63.30 -24.18 6.46
C SER A 176 63.75 -23.85 5.04
N ASP A 177 62.90 -23.20 4.24
CA ASP A 177 63.15 -22.79 2.85
C ASP A 177 62.51 -21.43 2.53
N PRO A 178 63.16 -20.32 2.84
CA PRO A 178 62.62 -18.99 2.55
C PRO A 178 62.39 -18.73 1.04
N PHE A 179 63.06 -19.43 0.16
CA PHE A 179 62.86 -19.31 -1.30
C PHE A 179 61.55 -19.98 -1.75
N ALA A 180 61.24 -21.16 -1.22
CA ALA A 180 59.96 -21.81 -1.43
C ALA A 180 58.83 -21.00 -0.87
N ALA A 181 58.94 -20.52 0.40
CA ALA A 181 58.00 -19.64 1.03
C ALA A 181 57.69 -18.38 0.21
N ARG A 182 58.75 -17.72 -0.33
CA ARG A 182 58.56 -16.54 -1.21
C ARG A 182 57.79 -16.86 -2.47
N ARG A 183 58.06 -17.98 -3.09
CA ARG A 183 57.35 -18.43 -4.31
C ARG A 183 55.87 -18.71 -4.03
N ASP A 184 55.59 -19.34 -2.89
CA ASP A 184 54.18 -19.62 -2.51
C ASP A 184 53.40 -18.35 -2.16
N VAL A 185 54.06 -17.36 -1.48
CA VAL A 185 53.46 -16.06 -1.23
C VAL A 185 53.20 -15.28 -2.53
N GLU A 186 54.02 -15.41 -3.58
CA GLU A 186 53.79 -14.80 -4.88
C GLU A 186 52.56 -15.43 -5.57
N VAL A 187 52.44 -16.76 -5.52
CA VAL A 187 51.27 -17.48 -6.05
C VAL A 187 50.01 -17.10 -5.27
N LEU A 188 50.10 -16.96 -3.93
CA LEU A 188 49.01 -16.48 -3.09
C LEU A 188 48.57 -15.10 -3.52
N ALA A 189 49.50 -14.15 -3.75
CA ALA A 189 49.16 -12.80 -4.18
C ALA A 189 48.40 -12.78 -5.51
N ASN A 190 48.82 -13.59 -6.49
CA ASN A 190 48.13 -13.74 -7.77
C ASN A 190 46.73 -14.36 -7.61
N GLY A 191 46.57 -15.33 -6.70
CA GLY A 191 45.28 -15.92 -6.37
C GLY A 191 44.32 -14.92 -5.74
N LEU A 192 44.82 -14.07 -4.81
CA LEU A 192 44.00 -12.99 -4.20
C LEU A 192 43.57 -11.94 -5.22
N GLU A 193 44.42 -11.62 -6.21
CA GLU A 193 44.06 -10.69 -7.27
C GLU A 193 42.96 -11.26 -8.20
N ASN A 194 43.02 -12.58 -8.48
CA ASN A 194 41.96 -13.28 -9.21
C ASN A 194 40.64 -13.25 -8.40
N LEU A 195 40.66 -13.55 -7.10
CA LEU A 195 39.49 -13.50 -6.23
C LEU A 195 38.88 -12.10 -6.17
N LYS A 196 39.72 -11.06 -6.07
CA LYS A 196 39.29 -9.67 -6.11
C LYS A 196 38.53 -9.37 -7.42
N ARG A 197 39.04 -9.83 -8.55
CA ARG A 197 38.37 -9.63 -9.86
C ARG A 197 37.03 -10.34 -9.94
N GLN A 198 36.93 -11.55 -9.42
CA GLN A 198 35.68 -12.30 -9.35
C GLN A 198 34.62 -11.59 -8.51
N LEU A 199 35.00 -11.07 -7.34
CA LEU A 199 34.10 -10.29 -6.47
C LEU A 199 33.69 -8.96 -7.10
N SER A 200 34.51 -8.34 -7.93
CA SER A 200 34.21 -7.07 -8.59
C SER A 200 33.38 -7.25 -9.87
N GLY A 201 33.32 -8.42 -10.46
CA GLY A 201 32.64 -8.70 -11.72
C GLY A 201 31.24 -9.31 -11.57
N GLY A 202 30.77 -9.61 -10.35
CA GLY A 202 29.43 -10.08 -10.00
C GLY A 202 28.61 -9.00 -9.31
#